data_92d02a2cf00b4c6370b84ac2b63553db
#
_entry.id   92d02a2cf00b4c6370b84ac2b63553db
#
_cell.length_a   1.000
_cell.length_b   1.000
_cell.length_c   1.000
_cell.angle_alpha   90.00
_cell.angle_beta   90.00
_cell.angle_gamma   90.00
#
_symmetry.space_group_name_H-M   'P 1'
#
loop_
_entity.id
_entity.type
_entity.pdbx_description
1 polymer ?
#
loop_
_entity_poly.entity_id
_entity_poly.type
_entity_poly.pdbx_seq_one_letter_code
_entity_poly.pdbx_strand_id
1 'polypeptide(L)'
;LTTRDYAVSVISSRVLYLVMMGTSVMMPLYVQSVMGYSAVVSGLVTLPGSLATTLVSPFAGRFYDKMGIKKIFVAGAAVLFISNVGMVFLSLSTPLWVAAVLNVVRNVSIGSLMMPLLTWGTTKVEFKKVADASSLLTSFRTIAGSIGSALFVGIMTLVSQSSAAAYGDRALIHGMNVAFLWMAAGALILLGISIFAVKNEKPFIQH
;
A
#
# COMPACT_ATOMS: atom_id res chain seq x y z
N LEU A 1 -12.84 4.29 22.27
CA LEU A 1 -11.79 4.40 21.23
C LEU A 1 -10.41 3.85 21.68
N THR A 2 -10.28 3.34 22.90
CA THR A 2 -9.00 2.95 23.51
C THR A 2 -8.76 1.44 23.54
N THR A 3 -9.39 0.67 22.68
CA THR A 3 -9.08 -0.75 22.57
C THR A 3 -7.78 -0.95 21.78
N ARG A 4 -6.90 -1.84 22.26
CA ARG A 4 -5.64 -2.17 21.60
C ARG A 4 -5.85 -2.49 20.11
N ASP A 5 -6.90 -3.24 19.80
CA ASP A 5 -7.18 -3.69 18.44
C ASP A 5 -7.57 -2.53 17.49
N TYR A 6 -8.33 -1.55 18.01
CA TYR A 6 -8.61 -0.33 17.25
C TYR A 6 -7.32 0.47 16.97
N ALA A 7 -6.46 0.62 17.96
CA ALA A 7 -5.18 1.31 17.78
C ALA A 7 -4.29 0.61 16.75
N VAL A 8 -4.19 -0.71 16.81
CA VAL A 8 -3.46 -1.51 15.82
C VAL A 8 -4.05 -1.36 14.42
N SER A 9 -5.38 -1.38 14.27
CA SER A 9 -6.06 -1.12 12.99
C SER A 9 -5.76 0.28 12.45
N VAL A 10 -5.80 1.29 13.30
CA VAL A 10 -5.50 2.69 12.92
C VAL A 10 -4.05 2.82 12.44
N ILE A 11 -3.08 2.29 13.19
CA ILE A 11 -1.66 2.34 12.83
C ILE A 11 -1.42 1.60 11.51
N SER A 12 -1.94 0.38 11.40
CA SER A 12 -1.80 -0.44 10.18
C SER A 12 -2.41 0.26 8.96
N SER A 13 -3.57 0.87 9.13
CA SER A 13 -4.23 1.61 8.06
C SER A 13 -3.42 2.83 7.62
N ARG A 14 -2.79 3.55 8.55
CA ARG A 14 -1.91 4.68 8.21
C ARG A 14 -0.71 4.25 7.40
N VAL A 15 -0.01 3.19 7.83
CA VAL A 15 1.15 2.67 7.10
C VAL A 15 0.75 2.15 5.73
N LEU A 16 -0.38 1.45 5.62
CA LEU A 16 -0.92 0.98 4.33
C LEU A 16 -1.18 2.15 3.37
N TYR A 17 -1.87 3.19 3.84
CA TYR A 17 -2.20 4.36 3.02
C TYR A 17 -0.96 5.18 2.64
N LEU A 18 -0.01 5.31 3.54
CA LEU A 18 1.27 5.95 3.27
C LEU A 18 1.99 5.27 2.09
N VAL A 19 2.13 3.95 2.14
CA VAL A 19 2.74 3.16 1.05
C VAL A 19 1.89 3.21 -0.22
N MET A 20 0.57 3.11 -0.12
CA MET A 20 -0.35 3.12 -1.24
C MET A 20 -0.26 4.43 -2.03
N MET A 21 -0.36 5.57 -1.34
CA MET A 21 -0.33 6.89 -2.00
C MET A 21 1.03 7.22 -2.59
N GLY A 22 2.12 6.81 -1.92
CA GLY A 22 3.46 6.94 -2.47
C GLY A 22 3.57 6.28 -3.84
N THR A 23 3.14 5.04 -3.97
CA THR A 23 3.24 4.33 -5.25
C THR A 23 2.24 4.82 -6.29
N SER A 24 1.08 5.34 -5.88
CA SER A 24 0.12 5.94 -6.82
C SER A 24 0.73 7.11 -7.61
N VAL A 25 1.69 7.81 -7.01
CA VAL A 25 2.45 8.88 -7.67
C VAL A 25 3.69 8.32 -8.39
N MET A 26 4.39 7.36 -7.77
CA MET A 26 5.64 6.82 -8.29
C MET A 26 5.47 6.02 -9.59
N MET A 27 4.39 5.25 -9.75
CA MET A 27 4.19 4.46 -10.98
C MET A 27 3.99 5.33 -12.22
N PRO A 28 3.14 6.36 -12.23
CA PRO A 28 3.09 7.30 -13.33
C PRO A 28 4.42 8.01 -13.60
N LEU A 29 5.15 8.40 -12.57
CA LEU A 29 6.48 9.02 -12.72
C LEU A 29 7.48 8.06 -13.36
N TYR A 30 7.49 6.77 -12.98
CA TYR A 30 8.31 5.75 -13.59
C TYR A 30 8.03 5.66 -15.10
N VAL A 31 6.76 5.51 -15.46
CA VAL A 31 6.37 5.32 -16.87
C VAL A 31 6.66 6.57 -17.72
N GLN A 32 6.40 7.76 -17.18
CA GLN A 32 6.52 9.02 -17.93
C GLN A 32 7.94 9.61 -17.86
N SER A 33 8.48 9.78 -16.66
CA SER A 33 9.73 10.52 -16.46
C SER A 33 10.98 9.64 -16.61
N VAL A 34 10.89 8.34 -16.29
CA VAL A 34 12.03 7.41 -16.40
C VAL A 34 12.01 6.70 -17.73
N MET A 35 10.85 6.15 -18.15
CA MET A 35 10.73 5.37 -19.39
C MET A 35 10.39 6.23 -20.62
N GLY A 36 10.02 7.50 -20.44
CA GLY A 36 9.71 8.44 -21.52
C GLY A 36 8.39 8.18 -22.27
N TYR A 37 7.49 7.36 -21.72
CA TYR A 37 6.21 7.09 -22.32
C TYR A 37 5.18 8.20 -22.06
N SER A 38 4.15 8.26 -22.91
CA SER A 38 3.07 9.23 -22.76
C SER A 38 2.19 8.98 -21.51
N ALA A 39 1.46 9.99 -21.08
CA ALA A 39 0.49 9.87 -19.99
C ALA A 39 -0.61 8.82 -20.27
N VAL A 40 -0.96 8.63 -21.54
CA VAL A 40 -1.93 7.58 -21.95
C VAL A 40 -1.38 6.19 -21.65
N VAL A 41 -0.12 5.92 -21.99
CA VAL A 41 0.53 4.64 -21.68
C VAL A 41 0.62 4.44 -20.17
N SER A 42 0.98 5.47 -19.44
CA SER A 42 0.99 5.45 -17.96
C SER A 42 -0.38 5.08 -17.38
N GLY A 43 -1.45 5.66 -17.92
CA GLY A 43 -2.82 5.30 -17.57
C GLY A 43 -3.14 3.83 -17.84
N LEU A 44 -2.76 3.30 -19.01
CA LEU A 44 -2.96 1.89 -19.38
C LEU A 44 -2.19 0.93 -18.47
N VAL A 45 -1.00 1.30 -18.00
CA VAL A 45 -0.19 0.50 -17.05
C VAL A 45 -0.82 0.47 -15.64
N THR A 46 -1.41 1.58 -15.21
CA THR A 46 -1.99 1.69 -13.86
C THR A 46 -3.44 1.19 -13.79
N LEU A 47 -4.19 1.25 -14.88
CA LEU A 47 -5.61 0.87 -14.96
C LEU A 47 -5.88 -0.57 -14.51
N PRO A 48 -5.14 -1.61 -14.96
CA PRO A 48 -5.38 -2.99 -14.49
C PRO A 48 -5.23 -3.13 -12.98
N GLY A 49 -4.28 -2.40 -12.36
CA GLY A 49 -4.11 -2.36 -10.91
C GLY A 49 -5.33 -1.78 -10.19
N SER A 50 -5.88 -0.66 -10.66
CA SER A 50 -7.06 -0.04 -10.09
C SER A 50 -8.30 -0.94 -10.21
N LEU A 51 -8.48 -1.59 -11.35
CA LEU A 51 -9.54 -2.58 -11.54
C LEU A 51 -9.37 -3.77 -10.59
N ALA A 52 -8.14 -4.27 -10.42
CA ALA A 52 -7.85 -5.37 -9.51
C ALA A 52 -8.22 -5.01 -8.05
N THR A 53 -7.89 -3.80 -7.58
CA THR A 53 -8.29 -3.32 -6.26
C THR A 53 -9.82 -3.34 -6.09
N THR A 54 -10.54 -2.81 -7.07
CA THR A 54 -12.01 -2.74 -7.04
C THR A 54 -12.65 -4.13 -7.02
N LEU A 55 -12.14 -5.05 -7.83
CA LEU A 55 -12.65 -6.42 -7.91
C LEU A 55 -12.34 -7.24 -6.66
N VAL A 56 -11.16 -7.07 -6.09
CA VAL A 56 -10.69 -7.86 -4.93
C VAL A 56 -11.36 -7.41 -3.63
N SER A 57 -11.66 -6.12 -3.47
CA SER A 57 -12.22 -5.57 -2.22
C SER A 57 -13.47 -6.29 -1.70
N PRO A 58 -14.52 -6.60 -2.52
CA PRO A 58 -15.68 -7.35 -2.04
C PRO A 58 -15.35 -8.79 -1.60
N PHE A 59 -14.42 -9.43 -2.33
CA PHE A 59 -13.99 -10.79 -1.98
C PHE A 59 -13.17 -10.79 -0.69
N ALA A 60 -12.36 -9.76 -0.45
CA ALA A 60 -11.60 -9.61 0.78
C ALA A 60 -12.51 -9.58 2.02
N GLY A 61 -13.68 -8.94 1.95
CA GLY A 61 -14.70 -8.99 3.01
C GLY A 61 -15.18 -10.41 3.28
N ARG A 62 -15.56 -11.15 2.24
CA ARG A 62 -15.99 -12.55 2.37
C ARG A 62 -14.89 -13.48 2.92
N PHE A 63 -13.64 -13.27 2.53
CA PHE A 63 -12.51 -14.01 3.07
C PHE A 63 -12.25 -13.66 4.53
N TYR A 64 -12.42 -12.38 4.91
CA TYR A 64 -12.36 -11.93 6.29
C TYR A 64 -13.38 -12.68 7.16
N ASP A 65 -14.63 -12.80 6.71
CA ASP A 65 -15.69 -13.50 7.42
C ASP A 65 -15.39 -14.99 7.61
N LYS A 66 -14.72 -15.63 6.65
CA LYS A 66 -14.38 -17.05 6.69
C LYS A 66 -13.10 -17.37 7.46
N MET A 67 -12.03 -16.62 7.23
CA MET A 67 -10.68 -16.96 7.69
C MET A 67 -10.19 -16.13 8.87
N GLY A 68 -10.88 -15.01 9.18
CA GLY A 68 -10.49 -14.05 10.20
C GLY A 68 -9.41 -13.07 9.72
N ILE A 69 -9.23 -11.99 10.50
CA ILE A 69 -8.35 -10.87 10.12
C ILE A 69 -6.89 -11.29 9.97
N LYS A 70 -6.36 -12.13 10.86
CA LYS A 70 -4.92 -12.43 10.91
C LYS A 70 -4.41 -13.04 9.60
N LYS A 71 -5.12 -14.05 9.07
CA LYS A 71 -4.68 -14.75 7.86
C LYS A 71 -4.64 -13.82 6.64
N ILE A 72 -5.70 -13.01 6.47
CA ILE A 72 -5.79 -12.06 5.36
C ILE A 72 -4.73 -10.97 5.50
N PHE A 73 -4.53 -10.47 6.73
CA PHE A 73 -3.57 -9.41 6.96
C PHE A 73 -2.14 -9.90 6.72
N VAL A 74 -1.76 -11.08 7.20
CA VAL A 74 -0.43 -11.66 6.93
C VAL A 74 -0.23 -11.91 5.44
N ALA A 75 -1.19 -12.55 4.76
CA ALA A 75 -1.09 -12.83 3.33
C ALA A 75 -1.01 -11.53 2.51
N GLY A 76 -1.89 -10.56 2.76
CA GLY A 76 -1.88 -9.28 2.07
C GLY A 76 -0.61 -8.48 2.33
N ALA A 77 -0.13 -8.39 3.57
CA ALA A 77 1.11 -7.68 3.90
C ALA A 77 2.35 -8.36 3.28
N ALA A 78 2.38 -9.70 3.21
CA ALA A 78 3.45 -10.42 2.55
C ALA A 78 3.48 -10.15 1.04
N VAL A 79 2.32 -10.19 0.37
CA VAL A 79 2.22 -9.88 -1.07
C VAL A 79 2.59 -8.41 -1.32
N LEU A 80 2.18 -7.48 -0.45
CA LEU A 80 2.56 -6.07 -0.53
C LEU A 80 4.08 -5.91 -0.42
N PHE A 81 4.71 -6.59 0.53
CA PHE A 81 6.15 -6.56 0.71
C PHE A 81 6.88 -7.10 -0.51
N ILE A 82 6.52 -8.31 -0.98
CA ILE A 82 7.15 -8.94 -2.15
C ILE A 82 7.02 -8.07 -3.40
N SER A 83 5.85 -7.50 -3.65
CA SER A 83 5.63 -6.63 -4.82
C SER A 83 6.45 -5.33 -4.75
N ASN A 84 6.57 -4.70 -3.57
CA ASN A 84 7.42 -3.52 -3.42
C ASN A 84 8.91 -3.87 -3.55
N VAL A 85 9.37 -5.01 -3.02
CA VAL A 85 10.74 -5.51 -3.25
C VAL A 85 10.98 -5.73 -4.75
N GLY A 86 10.02 -6.33 -5.46
CA GLY A 86 10.11 -6.46 -6.93
C GLY A 86 10.26 -5.12 -7.64
N MET A 87 9.59 -4.07 -7.17
CA MET A 87 9.69 -2.73 -7.74
C MET A 87 11.05 -2.06 -7.50
N VAL A 88 11.80 -2.44 -6.45
CA VAL A 88 13.18 -1.95 -6.23
C VAL A 88 14.12 -2.31 -7.39
N PHE A 89 13.84 -3.39 -8.11
CA PHE A 89 14.66 -3.87 -9.22
C PHE A 89 14.22 -3.32 -10.59
N LEU A 90 13.26 -2.38 -10.64
CA LEU A 90 12.89 -1.71 -11.89
C LEU A 90 14.08 -0.92 -12.43
N SER A 91 14.29 -1.01 -13.73
CA SER A 91 15.39 -0.37 -14.46
C SER A 91 14.90 0.24 -15.76
N LEU A 92 15.76 1.00 -16.46
CA LEU A 92 15.48 1.54 -17.79
C LEU A 92 15.27 0.43 -18.85
N SER A 93 15.82 -0.75 -18.63
CA SER A 93 15.68 -1.91 -19.53
C SER A 93 14.54 -2.86 -19.16
N THR A 94 13.84 -2.60 -18.05
CA THR A 94 12.73 -3.45 -17.61
C THR A 94 11.54 -3.31 -18.56
N PRO A 95 11.03 -4.42 -19.13
CA PRO A 95 9.85 -4.36 -19.98
C PRO A 95 8.65 -3.78 -19.22
N LEU A 96 7.88 -2.92 -19.87
CA LEU A 96 6.77 -2.18 -19.25
C LEU A 96 5.70 -3.10 -18.64
N TRP A 97 5.49 -4.28 -19.23
CA TRP A 97 4.54 -5.27 -18.72
C TRP A 97 4.94 -5.80 -17.33
N VAL A 98 6.25 -5.87 -17.01
CA VAL A 98 6.73 -6.29 -15.67
C VAL A 98 6.29 -5.27 -14.62
N ALA A 99 6.47 -3.98 -14.89
CA ALA A 99 5.99 -2.91 -14.01
C ALA A 99 4.47 -2.96 -13.85
N ALA A 100 3.72 -3.22 -14.93
CA ALA A 100 2.27 -3.39 -14.88
C ALA A 100 1.85 -4.57 -13.99
N VAL A 101 2.48 -5.74 -14.15
CA VAL A 101 2.19 -6.93 -13.32
C VAL A 101 2.50 -6.67 -11.85
N LEU A 102 3.67 -6.12 -11.53
CA LEU A 102 4.02 -5.76 -10.14
C LEU A 102 3.02 -4.77 -9.54
N ASN A 103 2.56 -3.80 -10.33
CA ASN A 103 1.54 -2.86 -9.91
C ASN A 103 0.19 -3.54 -9.65
N VAL A 104 -0.23 -4.49 -10.49
CA VAL A 104 -1.45 -5.29 -10.28
C VAL A 104 -1.35 -6.11 -9.00
N VAL A 105 -0.27 -6.88 -8.82
CA VAL A 105 -0.06 -7.71 -7.63
C VAL A 105 -0.12 -6.87 -6.36
N ARG A 106 0.51 -5.71 -6.38
CA ARG A 106 0.47 -4.77 -5.28
C ARG A 106 -0.95 -4.25 -5.00
N ASN A 107 -1.68 -3.88 -6.03
CA ASN A 107 -3.05 -3.37 -5.91
C ASN A 107 -4.02 -4.44 -5.40
N VAL A 108 -3.84 -5.71 -5.79
CA VAL A 108 -4.54 -6.87 -5.21
C VAL A 108 -4.32 -6.95 -3.70
N SER A 109 -3.07 -6.81 -3.26
CA SER A 109 -2.75 -6.77 -1.83
C SER A 109 -3.44 -5.61 -1.12
N ILE A 110 -3.38 -4.40 -1.66
CA ILE A 110 -4.03 -3.21 -1.07
C ILE A 110 -5.54 -3.42 -0.97
N GLY A 111 -6.19 -3.90 -2.04
CA GLY A 111 -7.62 -4.20 -2.06
C GLY A 111 -8.02 -5.25 -1.02
N SER A 112 -7.15 -6.25 -0.80
CA SER A 112 -7.39 -7.29 0.19
C SER A 112 -7.24 -6.82 1.64
N LEU A 113 -6.49 -5.75 1.89
CA LEU A 113 -6.23 -5.23 3.23
C LEU A 113 -7.15 -4.06 3.63
N MET A 114 -7.57 -3.26 2.67
CA MET A 114 -8.22 -1.97 2.92
C MET A 114 -9.53 -2.10 3.69
N MET A 115 -10.42 -3.00 3.24
CA MET A 115 -11.72 -3.21 3.87
C MET A 115 -11.63 -4.03 5.17
N PRO A 116 -10.94 -5.17 5.23
CA PRO A 116 -10.80 -5.93 6.47
C PRO A 116 -10.20 -5.13 7.63
N LEU A 117 -9.21 -4.26 7.38
CA LEU A 117 -8.62 -3.42 8.41
C LEU A 117 -9.61 -2.38 8.95
N LEU A 118 -10.45 -1.80 8.08
CA LEU A 118 -11.51 -0.87 8.50
C LEU A 118 -12.56 -1.59 9.36
N THR A 119 -13.09 -2.69 8.85
CA THR A 119 -14.14 -3.47 9.52
C THR A 119 -13.64 -3.97 10.87
N TRP A 120 -12.46 -4.59 10.92
CA TRP A 120 -11.89 -5.10 12.16
C TRP A 120 -11.69 -4.01 13.21
N GLY A 121 -11.19 -2.84 12.82
CA GLY A 121 -11.02 -1.71 13.74
C GLY A 121 -12.35 -1.23 14.31
N THR A 122 -13.37 -1.10 13.49
CA THR A 122 -14.67 -0.56 13.91
C THR A 122 -15.53 -1.55 14.69
N THR A 123 -15.39 -2.87 14.47
CA THR A 123 -16.12 -3.89 15.25
C THR A 123 -15.74 -3.94 16.72
N LYS A 124 -14.60 -3.37 17.11
CA LYS A 124 -14.12 -3.31 18.50
C LYS A 124 -14.53 -2.02 19.24
N VAL A 125 -15.36 -1.22 18.62
CA VAL A 125 -15.85 0.05 19.16
C VAL A 125 -17.34 -0.08 19.51
N GLU A 126 -17.78 0.59 20.56
CA GLU A 126 -19.20 0.67 20.91
C GLU A 126 -20.03 1.18 19.72
N PHE A 127 -21.19 0.58 19.49
CA PHE A 127 -22.06 0.89 18.34
C PHE A 127 -22.32 2.41 18.18
N LYS A 128 -22.55 3.12 19.27
CA LYS A 128 -22.79 4.57 19.29
C LYS A 128 -21.59 5.40 18.80
N LYS A 129 -20.38 4.83 18.80
CA LYS A 129 -19.13 5.50 18.44
C LYS A 129 -18.53 5.01 17.12
N VAL A 130 -19.19 4.08 16.42
CA VAL A 130 -18.69 3.50 15.16
C VAL A 130 -18.54 4.56 14.07
N ALA A 131 -19.48 5.49 13.96
CA ALA A 131 -19.41 6.58 12.98
C ALA A 131 -18.19 7.48 13.23
N ASP A 132 -17.98 7.88 14.48
CA ASP A 132 -16.83 8.71 14.86
C ASP A 132 -15.50 7.96 14.65
N ALA A 133 -15.45 6.68 15.02
CA ALA A 133 -14.28 5.84 14.83
C ALA A 133 -13.93 5.67 13.34
N SER A 134 -14.93 5.47 12.48
CA SER A 134 -14.74 5.36 11.04
C SER A 134 -14.26 6.68 10.43
N SER A 135 -14.83 7.79 10.85
CA SER A 135 -14.44 9.13 10.39
C SER A 135 -13.02 9.47 10.79
N LEU A 136 -12.63 9.20 12.04
CA LEU A 136 -11.27 9.37 12.53
C LEU A 136 -10.28 8.50 11.76
N LEU A 137 -10.60 7.22 11.56
CA LEU A 137 -9.76 6.28 10.82
C LEU A 137 -9.55 6.76 9.39
N THR A 138 -10.61 7.22 8.71
CA THR A 138 -10.54 7.75 7.35
C THR A 138 -9.73 9.04 7.28
N SER A 139 -9.93 9.97 8.21
CA SER A 139 -9.15 11.20 8.30
C SER A 139 -7.65 10.92 8.45
N PHE A 140 -7.31 10.04 9.38
CA PHE A 140 -5.92 9.65 9.59
C PHE A 140 -5.30 8.94 8.39
N ARG A 141 -6.06 8.12 7.65
CA ARG A 141 -5.63 7.51 6.39
C ARG A 141 -5.28 8.59 5.37
N THR A 142 -6.18 9.57 5.17
CA THR A 142 -5.99 10.63 4.19
C THR A 142 -4.75 11.46 4.51
N ILE A 143 -4.56 11.84 5.77
CA ILE A 143 -3.35 12.56 6.23
C ILE A 143 -2.10 11.71 5.98
N ALA A 144 -2.11 10.43 6.36
CA ALA A 144 -0.98 9.53 6.14
C ALA A 144 -0.68 9.35 4.65
N GLY A 145 -1.71 9.28 3.80
CA GLY A 145 -1.56 9.20 2.35
C GLY A 145 -0.90 10.45 1.76
N SER A 146 -1.32 11.63 2.18
CA SER A 146 -0.72 12.90 1.73
C SER A 146 0.75 13.01 2.16
N ILE A 147 1.06 12.63 3.39
CA ILE A 147 2.44 12.57 3.90
C ILE A 147 3.23 11.54 3.08
N GLY A 148 2.64 10.36 2.79
CA GLY A 148 3.30 9.30 2.04
C GLY A 148 3.69 9.72 0.63
N SER A 149 2.79 10.36 -0.11
CA SER A 149 3.10 10.86 -1.46
C SER A 149 4.23 11.89 -1.44
N ALA A 150 4.19 12.86 -0.52
CA ALA A 150 5.23 13.86 -0.39
C ALA A 150 6.58 13.27 0.07
N LEU A 151 6.55 12.35 1.04
CA LEU A 151 7.73 11.69 1.58
C LEU A 151 8.48 10.89 0.49
N PHE A 152 7.78 10.03 -0.24
CA PHE A 152 8.43 9.15 -1.22
C PHE A 152 8.89 9.91 -2.47
N VAL A 153 8.15 10.92 -2.92
CA VAL A 153 8.62 11.83 -3.98
C VAL A 153 9.83 12.63 -3.49
N GLY A 154 9.81 13.10 -2.24
CA GLY A 154 10.93 13.80 -1.62
C GLY A 154 12.18 12.91 -1.56
N ILE A 155 12.06 11.66 -1.09
CA ILE A 155 13.17 10.69 -1.07
C ILE A 155 13.72 10.47 -2.48
N MET A 156 12.84 10.20 -3.46
CA MET A 156 13.22 10.04 -4.86
C MET A 156 14.03 11.24 -5.36
N THR A 157 13.52 12.46 -5.14
CA THR A 157 14.13 13.67 -5.63
C THR A 157 15.48 13.94 -4.96
N LEU A 158 15.56 13.84 -3.63
CA LEU A 158 16.80 14.07 -2.88
C LEU A 158 17.88 13.06 -3.25
N VAL A 159 17.54 11.78 -3.34
CA VAL A 159 18.49 10.73 -3.73
C VAL A 159 18.92 10.91 -5.18
N SER A 160 17.99 11.24 -6.09
CA SER A 160 18.31 11.51 -7.49
C SER A 160 19.29 12.69 -7.63
N GLN A 161 19.06 13.78 -6.92
CA GLN A 161 19.94 14.96 -6.96
C GLN A 161 21.32 14.67 -6.35
N SER A 162 21.36 14.01 -5.19
CA SER A 162 22.62 13.71 -4.51
C SER A 162 23.47 12.67 -5.25
N SER A 163 22.86 11.81 -6.04
CA SER A 163 23.54 10.77 -6.81
C SER A 163 23.75 11.12 -8.28
N ALA A 164 23.35 12.32 -8.72
CA ALA A 164 23.47 12.76 -10.12
C ALA A 164 24.91 12.67 -10.66
N ALA A 165 25.90 13.06 -9.86
CA ALA A 165 27.32 12.99 -10.26
C ALA A 165 27.81 11.54 -10.45
N ALA A 166 27.27 10.58 -9.69
CA ALA A 166 27.71 9.19 -9.74
C ALA A 166 26.94 8.35 -10.77
N TYR A 167 25.65 8.63 -10.97
CA TYR A 167 24.75 7.81 -11.78
C TYR A 167 24.32 8.49 -13.10
N GLY A 168 24.57 9.79 -13.29
CA GLY A 168 24.20 10.52 -14.51
C GLY A 168 22.71 10.33 -14.86
N ASP A 169 22.43 9.88 -16.09
CA ASP A 169 21.05 9.64 -16.58
C ASP A 169 20.28 8.60 -15.78
N ARG A 170 20.96 7.76 -15.00
CA ARG A 170 20.34 6.74 -14.13
C ARG A 170 20.01 7.25 -12.73
N ALA A 171 20.33 8.50 -12.40
CA ALA A 171 20.11 9.04 -11.06
C ALA A 171 18.62 9.05 -10.68
N LEU A 172 17.73 9.33 -11.63
CA LEU A 172 16.29 9.34 -11.39
C LEU A 172 15.75 7.96 -11.03
N ILE A 173 16.12 6.92 -11.79
CA ILE A 173 15.69 5.56 -11.48
C ILE A 173 16.32 5.05 -10.17
N HIS A 174 17.56 5.44 -9.87
CA HIS A 174 18.19 5.11 -8.59
C HIS A 174 17.41 5.73 -7.42
N GLY A 175 17.07 7.01 -7.47
CA GLY A 175 16.24 7.66 -6.47
C GLY A 175 14.87 7.00 -6.29
N MET A 176 14.27 6.56 -7.39
CA MET A 176 13.00 5.84 -7.37
C MET A 176 13.12 4.46 -6.72
N ASN A 177 14.17 3.71 -7.02
CA ASN A 177 14.42 2.40 -6.42
C ASN A 177 14.62 2.51 -4.90
N VAL A 178 15.33 3.56 -4.43
CA VAL A 178 15.45 3.85 -3.00
C VAL A 178 14.10 4.18 -2.37
N ALA A 179 13.24 4.94 -3.05
CA ALA A 179 11.89 5.19 -2.55
C ALA A 179 11.05 3.90 -2.46
N PHE A 180 11.13 3.01 -3.45
CA PHE A 180 10.49 1.69 -3.38
C PHE A 180 11.06 0.81 -2.25
N LEU A 181 12.34 0.90 -1.95
CA LEU A 181 12.95 0.21 -0.80
C LEU A 181 12.34 0.69 0.53
N TRP A 182 12.15 1.98 0.70
CA TRP A 182 11.46 2.53 1.88
C TRP A 182 9.98 2.12 1.95
N MET A 183 9.30 2.01 0.80
CA MET A 183 7.94 1.45 0.75
C MET A 183 7.93 -0.04 1.12
N ALA A 184 8.93 -0.80 0.70
CA ALA A 184 9.09 -2.20 1.12
C ALA A 184 9.33 -2.30 2.64
N ALA A 185 10.13 -1.41 3.23
CA ALA A 185 10.29 -1.32 4.68
C ALA A 185 8.96 -1.03 5.40
N GLY A 186 8.13 -0.12 4.87
CA GLY A 186 6.78 0.11 5.37
C GLY A 186 5.89 -1.13 5.29
N ALA A 187 5.94 -1.87 4.19
CA ALA A 187 5.22 -3.14 4.03
C ALA A 187 5.74 -4.23 4.99
N LEU A 188 7.05 -4.25 5.28
CA LEU A 188 7.64 -5.14 6.27
C LEU A 188 7.14 -4.82 7.69
N ILE A 189 7.00 -3.55 8.03
CA ILE A 189 6.38 -3.12 9.30
C ILE A 189 4.95 -3.63 9.39
N LEU A 190 4.16 -3.51 8.31
CA LEU A 190 2.80 -4.05 8.26
C LEU A 190 2.79 -5.57 8.47
N LEU A 191 3.71 -6.28 7.85
CA LEU A 191 3.88 -7.72 8.02
C LEU A 191 4.22 -8.07 9.48
N GLY A 192 5.14 -7.35 10.09
CA GLY A 192 5.46 -7.50 11.51
C GLY A 192 4.24 -7.27 12.41
N ILE A 193 3.50 -6.18 12.21
CA ILE A 193 2.28 -5.89 12.95
C ILE A 193 1.25 -7.03 12.79
N SER A 194 1.08 -7.55 11.56
CA SER A 194 0.12 -8.62 11.27
C SER A 194 0.43 -9.93 12.01
N ILE A 195 1.71 -10.24 12.16
CA ILE A 195 2.18 -11.48 12.83
C ILE A 195 2.09 -11.34 14.35
N PHE A 196 2.61 -10.23 14.90
CA PHE A 196 2.82 -10.07 16.35
C PHE A 196 1.69 -9.35 17.08
N ALA A 197 1.01 -8.38 16.44
CA ALA A 197 0.02 -7.56 17.10
C ALA A 197 -1.42 -8.03 16.88
N VAL A 198 -1.70 -8.77 15.81
CA VAL A 198 -3.05 -9.23 15.46
C VAL A 198 -3.29 -10.65 15.97
N LYS A 199 -4.34 -10.80 16.79
CA LYS A 199 -4.82 -12.12 17.24
C LYS A 199 -5.73 -12.75 16.17
N ASN A 200 -5.78 -14.08 16.16
CA ASN A 200 -6.62 -14.82 15.22
C ASN A 200 -8.07 -14.85 15.75
N GLU A 201 -8.83 -13.80 15.49
CA GLU A 201 -10.25 -13.72 15.86
C GLU A 201 -11.10 -13.77 14.59
N LYS A 202 -12.16 -14.58 14.62
CA LYS A 202 -13.21 -14.52 13.60
C LYS A 202 -14.15 -13.36 13.93
N PRO A 203 -14.71 -12.68 12.92
CA PRO A 203 -15.71 -11.65 13.17
C PRO A 203 -16.92 -12.26 13.89
N PHE A 204 -17.45 -11.51 14.83
CA PHE A 204 -18.70 -11.85 15.52
C PHE A 204 -19.84 -11.76 14.48
N ILE A 205 -20.33 -12.89 14.00
CA ILE A 205 -21.57 -12.93 13.21
C ILE A 205 -22.69 -12.72 14.23
N GLN A 206 -23.21 -11.51 14.31
CA GLN A 206 -24.51 -11.27 14.95
C GLN A 206 -25.58 -11.83 14.01
N HIS A 207 -26.18 -12.94 14.41
CA HIS A 207 -27.41 -13.48 13.83
C HIS A 207 -28.59 -12.64 14.28
#